data_9e26a75c83c2df75864ed8a998137605
#
_entry.id   9e26a75c83c2df75864ed8a998137605
#
_cell.length_a   1.000
_cell.length_b   1.000
_cell.length_c   1.000
_cell.angle_alpha   90.00
_cell.angle_beta   90.00
_cell.angle_gamma   90.00
#
_symmetry.space_group_name_H-M   'P 1'
#
loop_
_entity.id
_entity.type
_entity.pdbx_description
1 polymer ?
#
loop_
_entity_poly.entity_id
_entity_poly.type
_entity_poly.pdbx_seq_one_letter_code
_entity_poly.pdbx_strand_id
1 'polypeptide(L)'
;ELVEHILRTIALPHDLAGKRVLVTAGPTQEPLDPVRYLTNHSSGKMGYALACEAAKRGAKVTLVSGPTALEKPLFTETVDVVSAKDMFEAVAARQKEQDIIIKAAAVADYRPSRYHNDKIKKADGSTGLELSRTDDILLYLGEHKKSGQYLCGFSMETANMLENSQKKLKRKNADMIV
;
A
#
# COMPACT_ATOMS: atom_id res chain seq x y z
N GLU A 1 3.22 -8.02 23.85
CA GLU A 1 4.26 -6.96 23.82
C GLU A 1 5.63 -7.47 24.32
N LEU A 2 5.76 -8.00 25.56
CA LEU A 2 7.06 -8.44 26.12
C LEU A 2 7.76 -9.47 25.22
N VAL A 3 7.04 -10.46 24.72
CA VAL A 3 7.59 -11.48 23.80
C VAL A 3 8.12 -10.84 22.52
N GLU A 4 7.41 -9.88 21.96
CA GLU A 4 7.83 -9.17 20.74
C GLU A 4 9.09 -8.33 20.97
N HIS A 5 9.22 -7.70 22.17
CA HIS A 5 10.44 -7.00 22.56
C HIS A 5 11.63 -7.96 22.69
N ILE A 6 11.43 -9.11 23.32
CA ILE A 6 12.46 -10.14 23.47
C ILE A 6 12.89 -10.66 22.09
N LEU A 7 11.94 -11.06 21.24
CA LEU A 7 12.23 -11.55 19.90
C LEU A 7 13.02 -10.54 19.08
N ARG A 8 12.61 -9.28 19.10
CA ARG A 8 13.32 -8.22 18.41
C ARG A 8 14.75 -8.03 18.93
N THR A 9 14.97 -8.14 20.25
CA THR A 9 16.24 -7.77 20.87
C THR A 9 17.29 -8.88 20.78
N ILE A 10 16.89 -10.15 20.90
CA ILE A 10 17.84 -11.26 21.07
C ILE A 10 17.65 -12.44 20.12
N ALA A 11 16.49 -12.59 19.47
CA ALA A 11 16.20 -13.81 18.72
C ALA A 11 16.34 -13.65 17.18
N LEU A 12 16.26 -12.44 16.65
CA LEU A 12 16.31 -12.19 15.22
C LEU A 12 17.58 -11.43 14.81
N PRO A 13 18.12 -11.69 13.62
CA PRO A 13 19.22 -10.90 13.10
C PRO A 13 18.78 -9.47 12.85
N HIS A 14 19.63 -8.50 13.20
CA HIS A 14 19.39 -7.09 12.92
C HIS A 14 20.02 -6.67 11.59
N ASP A 15 19.83 -7.47 10.56
CA ASP A 15 20.40 -7.26 9.23
C ASP A 15 19.76 -6.08 8.46
N LEU A 16 18.62 -5.56 8.95
CA LEU A 16 18.01 -4.32 8.47
C LEU A 16 18.28 -3.12 9.40
N ALA A 17 19.20 -3.26 10.36
CA ALA A 17 19.55 -2.12 11.22
C ALA A 17 20.06 -0.93 10.41
N GLY A 18 19.55 0.27 10.73
CA GLY A 18 19.86 1.51 10.01
C GLY A 18 19.12 1.69 8.69
N LYS A 19 18.35 0.69 8.21
CA LYS A 19 17.53 0.82 7.00
C LYS A 19 16.18 1.45 7.32
N ARG A 20 15.71 2.30 6.41
CA ARG A 20 14.38 2.91 6.42
C ARG A 20 13.50 2.16 5.42
N VAL A 21 12.42 1.56 5.90
CA VAL A 21 11.52 0.74 5.10
C VAL A 21 10.12 1.33 5.12
N LEU A 22 9.56 1.62 3.96
CA LEU A 22 8.16 2.01 3.81
C LEU A 22 7.37 0.82 3.25
N VAL A 23 6.28 0.47 3.92
CA VAL A 23 5.35 -0.57 3.47
C VAL A 23 3.97 0.05 3.29
N THR A 24 3.30 -0.23 2.17
CA THR A 24 1.88 0.09 2.02
C THR A 24 1.04 -1.15 2.27
N ALA A 25 -0.11 -1.01 2.93
CA ALA A 25 -0.98 -2.12 3.28
C ALA A 25 -2.47 -1.77 3.20
N GLY A 26 -3.32 -2.79 3.20
CA GLY A 26 -4.77 -2.64 3.19
C GLY A 26 -5.34 -2.25 1.83
N PRO A 27 -6.68 -2.18 1.73
CA PRO A 27 -7.35 -1.61 0.58
C PRO A 27 -7.39 -0.08 0.66
N THR A 28 -7.60 0.60 -0.45
CA THR A 28 -8.14 1.96 -0.43
C THR A 28 -9.65 1.94 -0.59
N GLN A 29 -10.31 2.98 -0.10
CA GLN A 29 -11.75 3.17 -0.20
C GLN A 29 -12.02 4.48 -0.94
N GLU A 30 -12.65 4.37 -2.09
CA GLU A 30 -12.93 5.51 -2.97
C GLU A 30 -14.38 5.94 -2.77
N PRO A 31 -14.63 7.07 -2.09
CA PRO A 31 -15.97 7.45 -1.67
C PRO A 31 -16.85 7.79 -2.87
N LEU A 32 -18.07 7.23 -2.87
CA LEU A 32 -19.13 7.55 -3.81
C LEU A 32 -20.08 8.62 -3.23
N ASP A 33 -20.44 8.44 -1.97
CA ASP A 33 -21.25 9.35 -1.16
C ASP A 33 -20.89 9.15 0.34
N PRO A 34 -21.52 9.85 1.29
CA PRO A 34 -21.19 9.72 2.72
C PRO A 34 -21.36 8.30 3.30
N VAL A 35 -22.00 7.38 2.57
CA VAL A 35 -22.37 6.04 3.06
C VAL A 35 -21.64 4.93 2.30
N ARG A 36 -21.33 5.13 1.00
CA ARG A 36 -20.83 4.09 0.11
C ARG A 36 -19.50 4.47 -0.50
N TYR A 37 -18.69 3.46 -0.73
CA TYR A 37 -17.38 3.56 -1.40
C TYR A 37 -17.11 2.34 -2.27
N LEU A 38 -16.21 2.49 -3.23
CA LEU A 38 -15.60 1.39 -3.97
C LEU A 38 -14.32 0.97 -3.26
N THR A 39 -14.05 -0.32 -3.21
CA THR A 39 -12.85 -0.87 -2.59
C THR A 39 -12.46 -2.21 -3.19
N ASN A 40 -11.22 -2.60 -2.99
CA ASN A 40 -10.72 -3.92 -3.33
C ASN A 40 -10.87 -4.89 -2.15
N HIS A 41 -11.05 -6.18 -2.44
CA HIS A 41 -10.94 -7.21 -1.42
C HIS A 41 -9.49 -7.29 -0.93
N SER A 42 -9.24 -6.81 0.26
CA SER A 42 -7.93 -6.92 0.91
C SER A 42 -8.07 -6.83 2.42
N SER A 43 -7.40 -7.72 3.13
CA SER A 43 -7.35 -7.68 4.59
C SER A 43 -6.16 -6.87 5.14
N GLY A 44 -5.19 -6.52 4.29
CA GLY A 44 -3.95 -5.87 4.69
C GLY A 44 -2.91 -6.79 5.35
N LYS A 45 -3.22 -8.06 5.62
CA LYS A 45 -2.36 -9.00 6.39
C LYS A 45 -0.94 -9.09 5.84
N MET A 46 -0.76 -9.15 4.52
CA MET A 46 0.57 -9.27 3.91
C MET A 46 1.45 -8.05 4.21
N GLY A 47 0.94 -6.83 3.97
CA GLY A 47 1.69 -5.61 4.26
C GLY A 47 2.01 -5.44 5.75
N TYR A 48 1.06 -5.78 6.63
CA TYR A 48 1.28 -5.77 8.08
C TYR A 48 2.35 -6.77 8.51
N ALA A 49 2.34 -8.00 7.96
CA ALA A 49 3.36 -9.01 8.25
C ALA A 49 4.76 -8.56 7.78
N LEU A 50 4.85 -7.96 6.59
CA LEU A 50 6.11 -7.41 6.07
C LEU A 50 6.64 -6.25 6.93
N ALA A 51 5.76 -5.36 7.38
CA ALA A 51 6.14 -4.26 8.27
C ALA A 51 6.62 -4.78 9.63
N CYS A 52 5.90 -5.74 10.22
CA CYS A 52 6.31 -6.42 11.46
C CYS A 52 7.69 -7.05 11.32
N GLU A 53 7.90 -7.84 10.27
CA GLU A 53 9.14 -8.56 10.06
C GLU A 53 10.33 -7.61 9.85
N ALA A 54 10.15 -6.58 9.02
CA ALA A 54 11.18 -5.56 8.84
C ALA A 54 11.54 -4.84 10.14
N ALA A 55 10.53 -4.51 10.97
CA ALA A 55 10.75 -3.86 12.26
C ALA A 55 11.47 -4.78 13.25
N LYS A 56 11.13 -6.08 13.29
CA LYS A 56 11.82 -7.08 14.12
C LYS A 56 13.28 -7.26 13.72
N ARG A 57 13.59 -7.13 12.44
CA ARG A 57 14.97 -7.19 11.90
C ARG A 57 15.74 -5.87 12.02
N GLY A 58 15.21 -4.91 12.79
CA GLY A 58 15.92 -3.68 13.16
C GLY A 58 15.71 -2.49 12.23
N ALA A 59 14.85 -2.58 11.22
CA ALA A 59 14.54 -1.46 10.35
C ALA A 59 13.74 -0.37 11.08
N LYS A 60 13.89 0.90 10.63
CA LYS A 60 12.93 1.96 10.92
C LYS A 60 11.79 1.87 9.90
N VAL A 61 10.61 1.42 10.34
CA VAL A 61 9.50 1.11 9.45
C VAL A 61 8.41 2.18 9.52
N THR A 62 7.99 2.65 8.34
CA THR A 62 6.76 3.43 8.15
C THR A 62 5.74 2.57 7.41
N LEU A 63 4.60 2.30 8.05
CA LEU A 63 3.46 1.58 7.46
C LEU A 63 2.39 2.58 7.03
N VAL A 64 2.17 2.73 5.73
CA VAL A 64 1.05 3.52 5.18
C VAL A 64 -0.12 2.57 4.95
N SER A 65 -1.16 2.68 5.76
CA SER A 65 -2.26 1.72 5.79
C SER A 65 -3.59 2.33 5.37
N GLY A 66 -4.23 1.72 4.38
CA GLY A 66 -5.66 1.88 4.16
C GLY A 66 -6.47 1.23 5.29
N PRO A 67 -7.81 1.37 5.29
CA PRO A 67 -8.66 0.87 6.37
C PRO A 67 -8.58 -0.65 6.52
N THR A 68 -8.23 -1.12 7.70
CA THR A 68 -8.20 -2.54 8.09
C THR A 68 -8.70 -2.72 9.52
N ALA A 69 -9.07 -3.95 9.89
CA ALA A 69 -9.39 -4.32 11.26
C ALA A 69 -8.17 -4.89 12.02
N LEU A 70 -6.97 -4.76 11.46
CA LEU A 70 -5.75 -5.28 12.07
C LEU A 70 -5.23 -4.32 13.14
N GLU A 71 -4.68 -4.88 14.22
CA GLU A 71 -3.94 -4.10 15.21
C GLU A 71 -2.67 -3.52 14.60
N LYS A 72 -2.35 -2.28 14.99
CA LYS A 72 -1.13 -1.60 14.51
C LYS A 72 0.11 -2.37 14.97
N PRO A 73 1.06 -2.65 14.06
CA PRO A 73 2.25 -3.40 14.44
C PRO A 73 3.13 -2.61 15.40
N LEU A 74 3.68 -3.31 16.37
CA LEU A 74 4.69 -2.72 17.27
C LEU A 74 5.94 -2.31 16.50
N PHE A 75 6.62 -1.28 17.00
CA PHE A 75 7.88 -0.73 16.44
C PHE A 75 7.76 -0.14 15.04
N THR A 76 6.55 0.19 14.59
CA THR A 76 6.29 0.86 13.31
C THR A 76 5.65 2.22 13.53
N GLU A 77 6.00 3.17 12.67
CA GLU A 77 5.22 4.40 12.49
C GLU A 77 4.08 4.10 11.53
N THR A 78 2.83 4.17 11.98
CA THR A 78 1.67 3.94 11.12
C THR A 78 1.04 5.26 10.67
N VAL A 79 0.87 5.40 9.37
CA VAL A 79 0.16 6.51 8.71
C VAL A 79 -1.14 5.97 8.14
N ASP A 80 -2.25 6.34 8.76
CA ASP A 80 -3.58 5.92 8.31
C ASP A 80 -4.01 6.80 7.13
N VAL A 81 -4.52 6.16 6.08
CA VAL A 81 -5.05 6.78 4.86
C VAL A 81 -6.36 6.13 4.48
N VAL A 82 -7.17 6.77 3.64
CA VAL A 82 -8.45 6.23 3.22
C VAL A 82 -8.46 5.96 1.71
N SER A 83 -8.22 6.97 0.91
CA SER A 83 -8.29 6.88 -0.55
C SER A 83 -6.94 6.56 -1.21
N ALA A 84 -6.98 6.22 -2.49
CA ALA A 84 -5.79 6.08 -3.33
C ALA A 84 -4.98 7.38 -3.38
N LYS A 85 -5.67 8.52 -3.41
CA LYS A 85 -5.04 9.85 -3.37
C LYS A 85 -4.27 10.08 -2.06
N ASP A 86 -4.91 9.80 -0.91
CA ASP A 86 -4.26 9.96 0.40
C ASP A 86 -3.02 9.06 0.49
N MET A 87 -3.11 7.82 0.01
CA MET A 87 -1.99 6.88 -0.01
C MET A 87 -0.87 7.38 -0.92
N PHE A 88 -1.20 7.90 -2.10
CA PHE A 88 -0.23 8.49 -3.02
C PHE A 88 0.52 9.65 -2.35
N GLU A 89 -0.19 10.60 -1.76
CA GLU A 89 0.39 11.76 -1.09
C GLU A 89 1.28 11.36 0.10
N ALA A 90 0.82 10.42 0.92
CA ALA A 90 1.56 9.91 2.06
C ALA A 90 2.87 9.21 1.66
N VAL A 91 2.86 8.43 0.57
CA VAL A 91 4.02 7.73 0.03
C VAL A 91 4.98 8.70 -0.64
N ALA A 92 4.47 9.59 -1.50
CA ALA A 92 5.28 10.56 -2.24
C ALA A 92 6.06 11.50 -1.30
N ALA A 93 5.41 11.95 -0.22
CA ALA A 93 6.04 12.81 0.78
C ALA A 93 7.22 12.13 1.50
N ARG A 94 7.24 10.79 1.58
CA ARG A 94 8.23 10.02 2.36
C ARG A 94 9.25 9.27 1.50
N GLN A 95 8.96 9.08 0.22
CA GLN A 95 9.78 8.26 -0.70
C GLN A 95 11.27 8.57 -0.61
N LYS A 96 11.62 9.85 -0.64
CA LYS A 96 13.02 10.29 -0.73
C LYS A 96 13.89 9.87 0.46
N GLU A 97 13.28 9.50 1.57
CA GLU A 97 13.99 9.13 2.79
C GLU A 97 14.10 7.61 2.98
N GLN A 98 13.49 6.82 2.12
CA GLN A 98 13.44 5.37 2.28
C GLN A 98 14.57 4.68 1.52
N ASP A 99 15.11 3.61 2.11
CA ASP A 99 16.04 2.69 1.44
C ASP A 99 15.27 1.58 0.69
N ILE A 100 14.16 1.12 1.28
CA ILE A 100 13.32 0.06 0.73
C ILE A 100 11.87 0.51 0.75
N ILE A 101 11.17 0.31 -0.38
CA ILE A 101 9.73 0.57 -0.48
C ILE A 101 9.03 -0.70 -0.95
N ILE A 102 8.04 -1.17 -0.19
CA ILE A 102 7.25 -2.35 -0.49
C ILE A 102 5.79 -1.93 -0.68
N LYS A 103 5.33 -1.95 -1.93
CA LYS A 103 3.95 -1.59 -2.27
C LYS A 103 3.07 -2.84 -2.26
N ALA A 104 2.53 -3.21 -1.07
CA ALA A 104 1.66 -4.38 -0.88
C ALA A 104 0.16 -4.03 -0.74
N ALA A 105 -0.19 -2.74 -0.69
CA ALA A 105 -1.58 -2.29 -0.62
C ALA A 105 -2.37 -2.64 -1.89
N ALA A 106 -3.64 -2.96 -1.71
CA ALA A 106 -4.63 -3.11 -2.78
C ALA A 106 -5.28 -1.77 -3.11
N VAL A 107 -4.54 -0.93 -3.81
CA VAL A 107 -4.99 0.40 -4.24
C VAL A 107 -6.01 0.25 -5.38
N ALA A 108 -7.12 0.97 -5.30
CA ALA A 108 -8.10 1.01 -6.38
C ALA A 108 -7.53 1.70 -7.61
N ASP A 109 -7.65 1.08 -8.79
CA ASP A 109 -7.22 1.66 -10.07
C ASP A 109 -8.21 2.71 -10.59
N TYR A 110 -9.43 2.70 -10.05
CA TYR A 110 -10.51 3.61 -10.42
C TYR A 110 -11.22 4.15 -9.19
N ARG A 111 -11.68 5.38 -9.29
CA ARG A 111 -12.54 6.05 -8.31
C ARG A 111 -13.78 6.63 -8.98
N PRO A 112 -14.88 6.88 -8.26
CA PRO A 112 -15.99 7.66 -8.81
C PRO A 112 -15.50 9.00 -9.34
N SER A 113 -15.90 9.36 -10.56
CA SER A 113 -15.54 10.66 -11.17
C SER A 113 -16.14 11.82 -10.40
N ARG A 114 -17.24 11.59 -9.70
CA ARG A 114 -17.96 12.57 -8.89
C ARG A 114 -18.29 12.01 -7.50
N TYR A 115 -17.99 12.77 -6.47
CA TYR A 115 -18.48 12.55 -5.11
C TYR A 115 -19.85 13.22 -4.93
N HIS A 116 -20.79 12.54 -4.30
CA HIS A 116 -22.11 13.06 -3.95
C HIS A 116 -22.16 13.42 -2.47
N ASN A 117 -22.47 14.70 -2.16
CA ASN A 117 -22.52 15.17 -0.76
C ASN A 117 -23.67 14.52 0.05
N ASP A 118 -24.71 14.06 -0.64
CA ASP A 118 -25.82 13.35 -0.06
C ASP A 118 -25.86 11.90 -0.54
N LYS A 119 -26.40 11.01 0.29
CA LYS A 119 -26.63 9.61 -0.10
C LYS A 119 -27.48 9.56 -1.38
N ILE A 120 -26.97 8.95 -2.43
CA ILE A 120 -27.71 8.76 -3.68
C ILE A 120 -28.97 7.95 -3.40
N LYS A 121 -30.12 8.53 -3.64
CA LYS A 121 -31.42 7.88 -3.43
C LYS A 121 -31.64 6.80 -4.49
N LYS A 122 -32.37 5.76 -4.10
CA LYS A 122 -32.80 4.72 -5.02
C LYS A 122 -33.75 5.35 -6.04
N ALA A 123 -33.48 5.15 -7.31
CA ALA A 123 -34.33 5.52 -8.43
C ALA A 123 -34.85 4.26 -9.12
N ASP A 124 -35.94 4.40 -9.88
CA ASP A 124 -36.44 3.30 -10.70
C ASP A 124 -35.47 3.09 -11.90
N GLY A 125 -35.16 1.82 -12.18
CA GLY A 125 -34.28 1.43 -13.25
C GLY A 125 -32.81 1.26 -12.88
N SER A 126 -31.95 1.17 -13.90
CA SER A 126 -30.50 1.02 -13.74
C SER A 126 -29.82 2.38 -13.56
N THR A 127 -28.76 2.42 -12.73
CA THR A 127 -27.93 3.61 -12.55
C THR A 127 -26.52 3.30 -12.98
N GLY A 128 -25.96 4.14 -13.85
CA GLY A 128 -24.54 4.08 -14.23
C GLY A 128 -23.65 4.82 -13.23
N LEU A 129 -22.44 4.33 -13.05
CA LEU A 129 -21.39 4.98 -12.28
C LEU A 129 -20.21 5.29 -13.19
N GLU A 130 -19.93 6.58 -13.36
CA GLU A 130 -18.76 7.03 -14.11
C GLU A 130 -17.51 6.92 -13.23
N LEU A 131 -16.44 6.35 -13.80
CA LEU A 131 -15.19 6.11 -13.09
C LEU A 131 -14.02 6.85 -13.77
N SER A 132 -13.17 7.45 -12.94
CA SER A 132 -11.89 8.05 -13.34
C SER A 132 -10.74 7.21 -12.80
N ARG A 133 -9.61 7.19 -13.51
CA ARG A 133 -8.40 6.54 -13.03
C ARG A 133 -7.82 7.23 -11.81
N THR A 134 -7.21 6.45 -10.95
CA THR A 134 -6.38 6.92 -9.84
C THR A 134 -4.91 7.05 -10.26
N ASP A 135 -4.10 7.69 -9.43
CA ASP A 135 -2.67 7.80 -9.66
C ASP A 135 -1.96 6.46 -9.47
N ASP A 136 -1.02 6.16 -10.37
CA ASP A 136 -0.25 4.92 -10.30
C ASP A 136 0.96 5.08 -9.38
N ILE A 137 0.78 4.75 -8.11
CA ILE A 137 1.81 4.90 -7.07
C ILE A 137 3.10 4.16 -7.44
N LEU A 138 3.00 2.93 -7.97
CA LEU A 138 4.19 2.14 -8.29
C LEU A 138 4.98 2.74 -9.46
N LEU A 139 4.28 3.26 -10.46
CA LEU A 139 4.90 3.98 -11.58
C LEU A 139 5.61 5.23 -11.09
N TYR A 140 4.92 6.05 -10.31
CA TYR A 140 5.50 7.27 -9.73
C TYR A 140 6.77 6.97 -8.92
N LEU A 141 6.73 5.94 -8.08
CA LEU A 141 7.88 5.51 -7.27
C LEU A 141 9.07 5.09 -8.14
N GLY A 142 8.82 4.33 -9.21
CA GLY A 142 9.86 3.88 -10.13
C GLY A 142 10.49 5.02 -10.94
N GLU A 143 9.70 6.01 -11.36
CA GLU A 143 10.18 7.21 -12.08
C GLU A 143 11.02 8.13 -11.18
N HIS A 144 10.74 8.14 -9.88
CA HIS A 144 11.44 8.98 -8.90
C HIS A 144 12.41 8.21 -8.00
N LYS A 145 12.69 6.93 -8.33
CA LYS A 145 13.57 6.05 -7.57
C LYS A 145 15.00 6.60 -7.50
N LYS A 146 15.55 6.67 -6.30
CA LYS A 146 16.95 7.06 -6.10
C LYS A 146 17.90 5.90 -6.34
N SER A 147 19.14 6.23 -6.65
CA SER A 147 20.22 5.24 -6.67
C SER A 147 20.36 4.54 -5.32
N GLY A 148 20.41 3.21 -5.32
CA GLY A 148 20.48 2.38 -4.12
C GLY A 148 19.15 2.16 -3.40
N GLN A 149 18.06 2.77 -3.85
CA GLN A 149 16.72 2.52 -3.31
C GLN A 149 16.11 1.25 -3.94
N TYR A 150 15.56 0.37 -3.12
CA TYR A 150 14.92 -0.87 -3.56
C TYR A 150 13.40 -0.73 -3.58
N LEU A 151 12.78 -1.04 -4.73
CA LEU A 151 11.34 -0.92 -4.94
C LEU A 151 10.74 -2.31 -5.24
N CYS A 152 9.87 -2.77 -4.34
CA CYS A 152 9.10 -4.00 -4.49
C CYS A 152 7.62 -3.71 -4.69
N GLY A 153 7.01 -4.31 -5.71
CA GLY A 153 5.57 -4.27 -5.96
C GLY A 153 4.94 -5.64 -5.83
N PHE A 154 3.62 -5.67 -5.63
CA PHE A 154 2.81 -6.87 -5.67
C PHE A 154 1.96 -6.90 -6.94
N SER A 155 1.76 -8.09 -7.49
CA SER A 155 0.94 -8.31 -8.67
C SER A 155 -0.06 -9.43 -8.39
N MET A 156 -1.35 -9.13 -8.51
CA MET A 156 -2.38 -10.16 -8.49
C MET A 156 -2.93 -10.29 -9.90
N GLU A 157 -2.48 -11.33 -10.60
CA GLU A 157 -2.86 -11.60 -11.97
C GLU A 157 -3.69 -12.88 -12.02
N THR A 158 -4.77 -12.87 -12.80
CA THR A 158 -5.65 -14.04 -12.99
C THR A 158 -5.29 -14.83 -14.24
N ALA A 159 -4.47 -14.26 -15.13
CA ALA A 159 -4.02 -14.91 -16.37
C ALA A 159 -2.61 -14.40 -16.74
N ASN A 160 -1.81 -15.25 -17.40
CA ASN A 160 -0.46 -14.90 -17.89
C ASN A 160 0.44 -14.25 -16.84
N MET A 161 0.37 -14.75 -15.59
CA MET A 161 0.97 -14.15 -14.40
C MET A 161 2.45 -13.77 -14.60
N LEU A 162 3.27 -14.69 -15.12
CA LEU A 162 4.70 -14.48 -15.27
C LEU A 162 5.02 -13.37 -16.29
N GLU A 163 4.37 -13.41 -17.46
CA GLU A 163 4.57 -12.43 -18.51
C GLU A 163 4.11 -11.02 -18.09
N ASN A 164 2.93 -10.94 -17.47
CA ASN A 164 2.38 -9.68 -16.98
C ASN A 164 3.26 -9.08 -15.86
N SER A 165 3.73 -9.91 -14.93
CA SER A 165 4.63 -9.48 -13.85
C SER A 165 5.98 -9.00 -14.39
N GLN A 166 6.56 -9.66 -15.41
CA GLN A 166 7.78 -9.21 -16.07
C GLN A 166 7.60 -7.88 -16.79
N LYS A 167 6.49 -7.69 -17.51
CA LYS A 167 6.14 -6.41 -18.14
C LYS A 167 5.97 -5.31 -17.09
N LYS A 168 5.30 -5.62 -15.99
CA LYS A 168 5.09 -4.71 -14.86
C LYS A 168 6.41 -4.30 -14.22
N LEU A 169 7.31 -5.25 -13.94
CA LEU A 169 8.65 -5.00 -13.40
C LEU A 169 9.39 -3.94 -14.22
N LYS A 170 9.48 -4.15 -15.55
CA LYS A 170 10.17 -3.23 -16.46
C LYS A 170 9.47 -1.87 -16.56
N ARG A 171 8.16 -1.88 -16.80
CA ARG A 171 7.38 -0.64 -16.99
C ARG A 171 7.39 0.26 -15.76
N LYS A 172 7.42 -0.34 -14.55
CA LYS A 172 7.40 0.38 -13.28
C LYS A 172 8.78 0.64 -12.70
N ASN A 173 9.86 0.27 -13.41
CA ASN A 173 11.23 0.37 -12.89
C ASN A 173 11.37 -0.17 -11.46
N ALA A 174 10.64 -1.25 -11.16
CA ALA A 174 10.72 -1.94 -9.88
C ALA A 174 11.88 -2.94 -9.88
N ASP A 175 12.42 -3.25 -8.71
CA ASP A 175 13.51 -4.23 -8.55
C ASP A 175 12.94 -5.64 -8.32
N MET A 176 11.71 -5.71 -7.80
CA MET A 176 11.01 -6.96 -7.52
C MET A 176 9.50 -6.82 -7.73
N ILE A 177 8.87 -7.86 -8.26
CA ILE A 177 7.42 -8.07 -8.27
C ILE A 177 7.13 -9.45 -7.66
N VAL A 178 6.21 -9.47 -6.70
CA VAL A 178 5.71 -10.66 -6.01
C VAL A 178 4.32 -11.01 -6.50
#